data_e0d951cacea7acad70172d95e574f95e
#
_entry.id   e0d951cacea7acad70172d95e574f95e
#
_cell.length_a   1.000
_cell.length_b   1.000
_cell.length_c   1.000
_cell.angle_alpha   90.00
_cell.angle_beta   90.00
_cell.angle_gamma   90.00
#
_symmetry.space_group_name_H-M   'P 1'
#
loop_
_entity.id
_entity.type
_entity.pdbx_description
1 polymer ?
#
loop_
_entity_poly.entity_id
_entity_poly.type
_entity_poly.pdbx_seq_one_letter_code
_entity_poly.pdbx_strand_id
1 'polypeptide(L)'
;MKNFKKLLAVLLAGLMLLSLAACGEKKDDNVVKMGELADANFSSNAEHEAHLKNDSADIEIDNVKYNNLTSALMDLESGKISILAVNGCTADYIVAHNDKFSVEEGDVPAYSSMMTLDSNQEVYDILNNAIKEMKTDGTLESLIENELKAYIESDPVAKDLPHFDGARTIKIGVTGDLPPMDFVAANGKAAGFNIALLTEIANRTQVNIELVQIETGARTMALSSGKVDAVFWAVAMTCPVCNINATEKVEGTLLTESYFSDYSAFIKLKSDK
;
A
#
# COMPACT_ATOMS: atom_id res chain seq x y z
N MET A 1 -13.69 15.48 -10.18
CA MET A 1 -13.53 15.71 -11.64
C MET A 1 -12.72 16.97 -11.99
N LYS A 2 -13.08 18.16 -11.49
CA LYS A 2 -12.32 19.39 -11.81
C LYS A 2 -10.91 19.42 -11.18
N ASN A 3 -10.73 18.76 -10.04
CA ASN A 3 -9.46 18.75 -9.30
C ASN A 3 -8.47 17.72 -9.85
N PHE A 4 -8.94 16.55 -10.31
CA PHE A 4 -8.10 15.54 -10.95
C PHE A 4 -7.47 16.04 -12.27
N LYS A 5 -8.26 16.78 -13.08
CA LYS A 5 -7.73 17.43 -14.30
C LYS A 5 -6.66 18.50 -13.98
N LYS A 6 -6.83 19.20 -12.85
CA LYS A 6 -5.82 20.14 -12.37
C LYS A 6 -4.59 19.41 -11.79
N LEU A 7 -4.79 18.28 -11.11
CA LEU A 7 -3.73 17.45 -10.55
C LEU A 7 -2.80 16.93 -11.65
N LEU A 8 -3.38 16.34 -12.70
CA LEU A 8 -2.60 15.82 -13.83
C LEU A 8 -1.92 16.95 -14.65
N ALA A 9 -2.58 18.10 -14.80
CA ALA A 9 -2.00 19.27 -15.47
C ALA A 9 -0.87 19.91 -14.65
N VAL A 10 -0.94 19.86 -13.31
CA VAL A 10 0.12 20.35 -12.41
C VAL A 10 1.29 19.35 -12.35
N LEU A 11 1.01 18.04 -12.36
CA LEU A 11 2.01 16.98 -12.55
C LEU A 11 2.83 17.23 -13.82
N LEU A 12 2.19 17.66 -14.91
CA LEU A 12 2.81 17.91 -16.19
C LEU A 12 3.66 19.20 -16.23
N ALA A 13 3.15 20.28 -15.65
CA ALA A 13 3.88 21.55 -15.64
C ALA A 13 5.17 21.46 -14.78
N GLY A 14 5.15 20.63 -13.71
CA GLY A 14 6.34 20.38 -12.89
C GLY A 14 7.40 19.50 -13.57
N LEU A 15 6.99 18.59 -14.47
CA LEU A 15 7.90 17.70 -15.20
C LEU A 15 8.64 18.39 -16.35
N MET A 16 8.07 19.41 -16.97
CA MET A 16 8.71 20.14 -18.07
C MET A 16 9.93 20.97 -17.65
N LEU A 17 10.14 21.21 -16.35
CA LEU A 17 11.25 22.03 -15.84
C LEU A 17 12.48 21.22 -15.40
N LEU A 18 12.43 19.88 -15.35
CA LEU A 18 13.52 19.00 -14.90
C LEU A 18 14.40 18.45 -16.02
N SER A 19 14.23 18.85 -17.29
CA SER A 19 14.90 18.24 -18.45
C SER A 19 16.33 18.76 -18.75
N LEU A 20 17.03 19.45 -17.85
CA LEU A 20 18.29 20.12 -18.19
C LEU A 20 19.58 19.51 -17.65
N ALA A 21 19.60 18.33 -17.04
CA ALA A 21 20.85 17.76 -16.55
C ALA A 21 20.92 16.23 -16.54
N ALA A 22 20.86 15.55 -17.69
CA ALA A 22 21.45 14.19 -17.80
C ALA A 22 21.74 13.85 -19.26
N CYS A 23 22.95 13.40 -19.53
CA CYS A 23 23.44 12.97 -20.82
C CYS A 23 22.67 11.77 -21.40
N GLY A 24 22.20 11.86 -22.65
CA GLY A 24 22.39 10.80 -23.63
C GLY A 24 21.19 10.04 -24.15
N GLU A 25 19.97 10.13 -23.59
CA GLU A 25 18.77 9.60 -24.26
C GLU A 25 17.76 10.71 -24.52
N LYS A 26 17.22 10.76 -25.74
CA LYS A 26 16.07 11.62 -26.03
C LYS A 26 14.92 11.14 -25.13
N LYS A 27 14.67 11.86 -24.03
CA LYS A 27 13.43 11.66 -23.25
C LYS A 27 12.30 12.02 -24.19
N ASP A 28 11.41 11.06 -24.40
CA ASP A 28 10.12 11.35 -25.01
C ASP A 28 9.36 12.16 -23.97
N ASP A 29 9.19 13.47 -24.21
CA ASP A 29 8.63 14.43 -23.24
C ASP A 29 7.18 14.08 -22.85
N ASN A 30 6.59 13.09 -23.49
CA ASN A 30 5.21 12.64 -23.27
C ASN A 30 5.11 11.37 -22.43
N VAL A 31 6.21 10.73 -22.01
CA VAL A 31 6.21 9.51 -21.20
C VAL A 31 6.48 9.82 -19.73
N VAL A 32 5.52 9.52 -18.86
CA VAL A 32 5.67 9.59 -17.39
C VAL A 32 5.94 8.19 -16.85
N LYS A 33 7.13 7.96 -16.31
CA LYS A 33 7.44 6.71 -15.61
C LYS A 33 6.88 6.75 -14.20
N MET A 34 5.88 5.91 -13.95
CA MET A 34 5.23 5.78 -12.66
C MET A 34 5.65 4.48 -11.97
N GLY A 35 6.28 4.60 -10.81
CA GLY A 35 6.57 3.45 -9.94
C GLY A 35 5.33 3.05 -9.15
N GLU A 36 5.15 1.76 -8.95
CA GLU A 36 4.16 1.19 -8.04
C GLU A 36 4.68 -0.11 -7.44
N LEU A 37 4.18 -0.48 -6.26
CA LEU A 37 4.55 -1.75 -5.66
C LEU A 37 3.86 -2.89 -6.40
N ALA A 38 4.57 -3.99 -6.63
CA ALA A 38 4.01 -5.19 -7.21
C ALA A 38 2.88 -5.73 -6.31
N ASP A 39 1.85 -6.32 -6.90
CA ASP A 39 0.62 -6.75 -6.20
C ASP A 39 -0.13 -5.60 -5.46
N ALA A 40 0.22 -4.34 -5.73
CA ALA A 40 -0.60 -3.19 -5.40
C ALA A 40 -1.40 -2.80 -6.64
N ASN A 41 -2.71 -2.94 -6.58
CA ASN A 41 -3.59 -2.73 -7.76
C ASN A 41 -3.93 -1.26 -7.98
N PHE A 42 -2.95 -0.35 -7.92
CA PHE A 42 -3.22 1.08 -8.11
C PHE A 42 -3.43 1.47 -9.57
N SER A 43 -2.83 0.73 -10.50
CA SER A 43 -2.83 1.10 -11.91
C SER A 43 -2.93 -0.07 -12.89
N SER A 44 -3.02 -1.30 -12.42
CA SER A 44 -3.03 -2.50 -13.29
C SER A 44 -4.32 -2.70 -14.08
N ASN A 45 -5.26 -1.79 -13.96
CA ASN A 45 -6.50 -1.87 -14.73
C ASN A 45 -6.34 -1.12 -16.05
N ALA A 46 -6.36 -1.84 -17.17
CA ALA A 46 -6.25 -1.27 -18.51
C ALA A 46 -7.30 -0.18 -18.81
N GLU A 47 -8.49 -0.26 -18.20
CA GLU A 47 -9.53 0.75 -18.32
C GLU A 47 -9.18 2.02 -17.52
N HIS A 48 -8.53 1.89 -16.35
CA HIS A 48 -8.04 3.03 -15.59
C HIS A 48 -6.92 3.76 -16.34
N GLU A 49 -5.98 3.03 -16.92
CA GLU A 49 -4.95 3.60 -17.78
C GLU A 49 -5.55 4.28 -19.01
N ALA A 50 -6.55 3.69 -19.64
CA ALA A 50 -7.26 4.28 -20.76
C ALA A 50 -7.98 5.58 -20.36
N HIS A 51 -8.56 5.62 -19.14
CA HIS A 51 -9.19 6.83 -18.62
C HIS A 51 -8.18 7.94 -18.33
N LEU A 52 -7.04 7.60 -17.73
CA LEU A 52 -5.94 8.54 -17.52
C LEU A 52 -5.42 9.09 -18.85
N LYS A 53 -5.29 8.25 -19.87
CA LYS A 53 -4.89 8.64 -21.23
C LYS A 53 -5.93 9.54 -21.90
N ASN A 54 -7.22 9.30 -21.72
CA ASN A 54 -8.28 10.12 -22.31
C ASN A 54 -8.40 11.52 -21.68
N ASP A 55 -8.08 11.68 -20.42
CA ASP A 55 -8.09 12.98 -19.73
C ASP A 55 -6.83 13.83 -20.02
N SER A 56 -5.80 13.19 -20.56
CA SER A 56 -4.51 13.82 -20.88
C SER A 56 -4.01 13.27 -22.22
N ALA A 57 -4.64 13.75 -23.29
CA ALA A 57 -4.59 13.16 -24.64
C ALA A 57 -3.19 12.92 -25.24
N ASP A 58 -2.11 13.38 -24.61
CA ASP A 58 -0.75 13.32 -25.14
C ASP A 58 0.27 12.68 -24.17
N ILE A 59 -0.19 12.04 -23.04
CA ILE A 59 0.74 11.45 -22.07
C ILE A 59 0.63 9.95 -22.06
N GLU A 60 1.77 9.30 -22.17
CA GLU A 60 1.96 7.88 -21.97
C GLU A 60 2.46 7.62 -20.53
N ILE A 61 1.80 6.71 -19.80
CA ILE A 61 2.25 6.25 -18.50
C ILE A 61 2.97 4.92 -18.66
N ASP A 62 4.26 4.91 -18.33
CA ASP A 62 5.09 3.70 -18.27
C ASP A 62 5.14 3.23 -16.81
N ASN A 63 4.42 2.14 -16.51
CA ASN A 63 4.31 1.59 -15.15
C ASN A 63 5.50 0.68 -14.82
N VAL A 64 6.25 1.04 -13.78
CA VAL A 64 7.40 0.28 -13.29
C VAL A 64 7.04 -0.38 -11.96
N LYS A 65 7.00 -1.72 -11.93
CA LYS A 65 6.67 -2.50 -10.74
C LYS A 65 7.90 -2.72 -9.84
N TYR A 66 7.74 -2.52 -8.54
CA TYR A 66 8.77 -2.73 -7.52
C TYR A 66 8.34 -3.77 -6.50
N ASN A 67 9.27 -4.64 -6.09
CA ASN A 67 9.02 -5.64 -5.07
C ASN A 67 9.09 -5.09 -3.64
N ASN A 68 9.66 -3.90 -3.45
CA ASN A 68 9.77 -3.22 -2.16
C ASN A 68 9.82 -1.70 -2.32
N LEU A 69 9.40 -1.00 -1.27
CA LEU A 69 9.33 0.46 -1.25
C LEU A 69 10.72 1.11 -1.36
N THR A 70 11.73 0.54 -0.70
CA THR A 70 13.09 1.10 -0.71
C THR A 70 13.64 1.23 -2.12
N SER A 71 13.50 0.21 -2.97
CA SER A 71 13.95 0.24 -4.37
C SER A 71 13.19 1.28 -5.18
N ALA A 72 11.87 1.41 -4.96
CA ALA A 72 11.05 2.41 -5.62
C ALA A 72 11.48 3.84 -5.27
N LEU A 73 11.73 4.12 -3.99
CA LEU A 73 12.20 5.42 -3.51
C LEU A 73 13.59 5.77 -4.04
N MET A 74 14.51 4.80 -4.13
CA MET A 74 15.83 5.01 -4.73
C MET A 74 15.73 5.38 -6.21
N ASP A 75 14.85 4.74 -6.96
CA ASP A 75 14.65 5.03 -8.37
C ASP A 75 13.89 6.35 -8.58
N LEU A 76 12.99 6.74 -7.67
CA LEU A 76 12.38 8.06 -7.65
C LEU A 76 13.45 9.15 -7.36
N GLU A 77 14.30 8.95 -6.36
CA GLU A 77 15.34 9.88 -5.97
C GLU A 77 16.41 10.05 -7.07
N SER A 78 16.73 9.00 -7.81
CA SER A 78 17.65 9.04 -8.93
C SER A 78 17.03 9.56 -10.24
N GLY A 79 15.72 9.82 -10.27
CA GLY A 79 15.00 10.27 -11.46
C GLY A 79 14.76 9.20 -12.53
N LYS A 80 14.91 7.91 -12.21
CA LYS A 80 14.57 6.81 -13.11
C LYS A 80 13.06 6.66 -13.27
N ILE A 81 12.29 6.96 -12.22
CA ILE A 81 10.84 7.16 -12.27
C ILE A 81 10.53 8.60 -11.90
N SER A 82 9.42 9.11 -12.39
CA SER A 82 9.01 10.50 -12.19
C SER A 82 8.09 10.66 -10.98
N ILE A 83 7.28 9.64 -10.72
CA ILE A 83 6.31 9.58 -9.62
C ILE A 83 6.27 8.16 -9.05
N LEU A 84 5.87 8.04 -7.80
CA LEU A 84 5.64 6.77 -7.12
C LEU A 84 4.24 6.77 -6.53
N ALA A 85 3.42 5.80 -6.96
CA ALA A 85 2.07 5.60 -6.44
C ALA A 85 2.10 4.68 -5.22
N VAL A 86 1.54 5.14 -4.10
CA VAL A 86 1.45 4.42 -2.82
C VAL A 86 0.15 4.78 -2.08
N ASN A 87 -0.09 4.12 -0.95
CA ASN A 87 -1.16 4.53 -0.02
C ASN A 87 -0.84 5.87 0.64
N GLY A 88 -1.87 6.66 0.95
CA GLY A 88 -1.75 7.98 1.53
C GLY A 88 -0.95 8.00 2.83
N CYS A 89 -1.28 7.12 3.79
CA CYS A 89 -0.54 7.05 5.06
C CYS A 89 0.95 6.73 4.89
N THR A 90 1.32 5.91 3.89
CA THR A 90 2.72 5.64 3.56
C THR A 90 3.37 6.87 2.91
N ALA A 91 2.66 7.58 2.04
CA ALA A 91 3.14 8.81 1.45
C ALA A 91 3.37 9.90 2.51
N ASP A 92 2.42 10.08 3.42
CA ASP A 92 2.52 11.04 4.53
C ASP A 92 3.72 10.74 5.41
N TYR A 93 3.93 9.46 5.77
CA TYR A 93 5.12 9.05 6.52
C TYR A 93 6.41 9.38 5.76
N ILE A 94 6.49 9.05 4.47
CA ILE A 94 7.69 9.32 3.66
C ILE A 94 8.01 10.80 3.62
N VAL A 95 7.03 11.67 3.37
CA VAL A 95 7.28 13.12 3.27
C VAL A 95 7.54 13.77 4.63
N ALA A 96 7.04 13.19 5.72
CA ALA A 96 7.37 13.63 7.08
C ALA A 96 8.82 13.32 7.46
N HIS A 97 9.40 12.22 6.90
CA HIS A 97 10.76 11.76 7.20
C HIS A 97 11.80 12.13 6.14
N ASN A 98 11.37 12.64 4.99
CA ASN A 98 12.28 13.03 3.90
C ASN A 98 11.77 14.27 3.17
N ASP A 99 12.44 15.38 3.41
CA ASP A 99 12.09 16.71 2.88
C ASP A 99 12.32 16.87 1.37
N LYS A 100 13.00 15.91 0.72
CA LYS A 100 13.20 15.90 -0.74
C LYS A 100 11.91 15.60 -1.49
N PHE A 101 10.95 14.94 -0.86
CA PHE A 101 9.72 14.50 -1.49
C PHE A 101 8.54 15.44 -1.19
N SER A 102 7.59 15.42 -2.09
CA SER A 102 6.26 16.00 -1.92
C SER A 102 5.21 14.96 -2.29
N VAL A 103 4.02 15.10 -1.72
CA VAL A 103 2.87 14.23 -1.99
C VAL A 103 1.78 15.02 -2.69
N GLU A 104 1.10 14.34 -3.60
CA GLU A 104 -0.16 14.77 -4.18
C GLU A 104 -1.20 13.69 -3.90
N GLU A 105 -2.34 14.10 -3.33
CA GLU A 105 -3.44 13.21 -3.05
C GLU A 105 -4.17 12.84 -4.36
N GLY A 106 -4.48 11.56 -4.51
CA GLY A 106 -5.35 11.07 -5.58
C GLY A 106 -6.81 11.08 -5.16
N ASP A 107 -7.70 11.06 -6.15
CA ASP A 107 -9.15 11.11 -5.93
C ASP A 107 -9.77 9.72 -5.63
N VAL A 108 -8.96 8.67 -5.55
CA VAL A 108 -9.44 7.29 -5.47
C VAL A 108 -9.10 6.68 -4.12
N PRO A 109 -10.11 6.24 -3.33
CA PRO A 109 -9.86 5.59 -2.06
C PRO A 109 -9.23 4.20 -2.25
N ALA A 110 -8.31 3.85 -1.35
CA ALA A 110 -7.74 2.52 -1.21
C ALA A 110 -8.29 1.87 0.07
N TYR A 111 -8.58 0.58 0.00
CA TYR A 111 -9.11 -0.18 1.12
C TYR A 111 -8.12 -1.29 1.48
N SER A 112 -7.74 -1.38 2.74
CA SER A 112 -6.87 -2.44 3.25
C SER A 112 -7.70 -3.57 3.85
N SER A 113 -7.42 -4.79 3.44
CA SER A 113 -8.05 -6.03 3.88
C SER A 113 -6.98 -7.10 4.12
N MET A 114 -7.36 -8.23 4.67
CA MET A 114 -6.52 -9.43 4.68
C MET A 114 -7.04 -10.42 3.64
N MET A 115 -6.13 -11.07 2.93
CA MET A 115 -6.44 -12.09 1.92
C MET A 115 -6.05 -13.47 2.42
N THR A 116 -6.95 -14.44 2.27
CA THR A 116 -6.74 -15.87 2.57
C THR A 116 -7.09 -16.69 1.36
N LEU A 117 -6.71 -17.98 1.32
CA LEU A 117 -7.28 -18.91 0.36
C LEU A 117 -8.76 -19.20 0.71
N ASP A 118 -9.61 -19.39 -0.29
CA ASP A 118 -11.01 -19.79 -0.12
C ASP A 118 -11.14 -21.22 0.46
N SER A 119 -10.13 -22.05 0.23
CA SER A 119 -10.01 -23.38 0.85
C SER A 119 -9.68 -23.33 2.34
N ASN A 120 -9.29 -22.19 2.91
CA ASN A 120 -8.97 -21.99 4.32
C ASN A 120 -10.00 -21.10 5.03
N GLN A 121 -11.28 -21.52 4.94
CA GLN A 121 -12.41 -20.80 5.51
C GLN A 121 -12.25 -20.51 7.01
N GLU A 122 -11.63 -21.42 7.76
CA GLU A 122 -11.45 -21.25 9.21
C GLU A 122 -10.54 -20.04 9.52
N VAL A 123 -9.40 -19.88 8.82
CA VAL A 123 -8.55 -18.70 8.99
C VAL A 123 -9.27 -17.44 8.57
N TYR A 124 -9.99 -17.47 7.45
CA TYR A 124 -10.82 -16.35 7.03
C TYR A 124 -11.80 -15.92 8.11
N ASP A 125 -12.56 -16.89 8.69
CA ASP A 125 -13.56 -16.58 9.70
C ASP A 125 -12.94 -15.99 10.97
N ILE A 126 -11.81 -16.51 11.43
CA ILE A 126 -11.07 -15.99 12.57
C ILE A 126 -10.70 -14.51 12.34
N LEU A 127 -10.04 -14.21 11.22
CA LEU A 127 -9.57 -12.86 10.92
C LEU A 127 -10.73 -11.89 10.68
N ASN A 128 -11.70 -12.30 9.86
CA ASN A 128 -12.82 -11.47 9.46
C ASN A 128 -13.76 -11.15 10.63
N ASN A 129 -14.05 -12.13 11.51
CA ASN A 129 -14.91 -11.89 12.68
C ASN A 129 -14.22 -10.96 13.68
N ALA A 130 -12.93 -11.14 13.94
CA ALA A 130 -12.18 -10.24 14.82
C ALA A 130 -12.18 -8.79 14.29
N ILE A 131 -12.01 -8.59 12.97
CA ILE A 131 -12.10 -7.27 12.35
C ILE A 131 -13.51 -6.67 12.51
N LYS A 132 -14.57 -7.45 12.29
CA LYS A 132 -15.96 -7.02 12.49
C LYS A 132 -16.24 -6.59 13.93
N GLU A 133 -15.77 -7.38 14.89
CA GLU A 133 -15.91 -7.05 16.30
C GLU A 133 -15.21 -5.75 16.65
N MET A 134 -13.95 -5.56 16.21
CA MET A 134 -13.19 -4.34 16.43
C MET A 134 -13.84 -3.10 15.80
N LYS A 135 -14.48 -3.26 14.64
CA LYS A 135 -15.29 -2.19 14.04
C LYS A 135 -16.50 -1.83 14.92
N THR A 136 -17.15 -2.84 15.46
CA THR A 136 -18.40 -2.67 16.21
C THR A 136 -18.16 -2.02 17.58
N ASP A 137 -17.07 -2.36 18.25
CA ASP A 137 -16.78 -1.87 19.61
C ASP A 137 -15.85 -0.65 19.65
N GLY A 138 -15.42 -0.12 18.47
CA GLY A 138 -14.58 1.07 18.36
C GLY A 138 -13.07 0.80 18.54
N THR A 139 -12.66 -0.44 18.78
CA THR A 139 -11.24 -0.78 18.96
C THR A 139 -10.45 -0.48 17.68
N LEU A 140 -11.01 -0.77 16.49
CA LEU A 140 -10.34 -0.52 15.24
C LEU A 140 -10.05 0.97 15.03
N GLU A 141 -11.01 1.84 15.33
CA GLU A 141 -10.81 3.30 15.26
C GLU A 141 -9.71 3.75 16.23
N SER A 142 -9.70 3.21 17.45
CA SER A 142 -8.63 3.48 18.43
C SER A 142 -7.27 3.04 17.95
N LEU A 143 -7.17 1.87 17.28
CA LEU A 143 -5.91 1.40 16.69
C LEU A 143 -5.45 2.34 15.56
N ILE A 144 -6.37 2.79 14.70
CA ILE A 144 -6.03 3.74 13.61
C ILE A 144 -5.46 5.03 14.18
N GLU A 145 -6.08 5.61 15.22
CA GLU A 145 -5.59 6.85 15.80
C GLU A 145 -4.24 6.67 16.53
N ASN A 146 -4.09 5.61 17.32
CA ASN A 146 -2.94 5.44 18.21
C ASN A 146 -1.77 4.66 17.60
N GLU A 147 -2.00 3.84 16.57
CA GLU A 147 -0.99 2.93 16.01
C GLU A 147 -0.69 3.19 14.52
N LEU A 148 -1.48 4.07 13.89
CA LEU A 148 -1.24 4.51 12.52
C LEU A 148 -0.96 6.01 12.49
N LYS A 149 -1.98 6.84 12.77
CA LYS A 149 -1.87 8.30 12.65
C LYS A 149 -0.83 8.89 13.59
N ALA A 150 -0.70 8.36 14.79
CA ALA A 150 0.31 8.79 15.76
C ALA A 150 1.75 8.55 15.30
N TYR A 151 1.95 7.68 14.32
CA TYR A 151 3.26 7.32 13.78
C TYR A 151 3.55 7.88 12.38
N ILE A 152 2.80 8.85 11.91
CA ILE A 152 3.13 9.53 10.64
C ILE A 152 4.45 10.32 10.75
N GLU A 153 4.67 11.02 11.87
CA GLU A 153 5.86 11.85 12.10
C GLU A 153 6.96 11.15 12.93
N SER A 154 6.78 9.87 13.27
CA SER A 154 7.72 9.11 14.08
C SER A 154 7.70 7.63 13.71
N ASP A 155 8.80 6.92 14.00
CA ASP A 155 8.86 5.50 13.73
C ASP A 155 7.91 4.69 14.63
N PRO A 156 7.19 3.71 14.08
CA PRO A 156 6.36 2.80 14.85
C PRO A 156 7.16 2.01 15.90
N VAL A 157 6.57 1.85 17.06
CA VAL A 157 7.20 1.08 18.16
C VAL A 157 6.91 -0.41 17.99
N ALA A 158 7.95 -1.23 18.10
CA ALA A 158 7.82 -2.69 18.03
C ALA A 158 6.91 -3.23 19.14
N LYS A 159 6.07 -4.18 18.78
CA LYS A 159 5.19 -4.91 19.70
C LYS A 159 5.51 -6.40 19.67
N ASP A 160 5.45 -7.02 20.84
CA ASP A 160 5.52 -8.48 20.95
C ASP A 160 4.10 -9.05 20.76
N LEU A 161 3.97 -10.02 19.88
CA LEU A 161 2.73 -10.76 19.72
C LEU A 161 2.46 -11.64 20.95
N PRO A 162 1.22 -11.79 21.41
CA PRO A 162 0.88 -12.67 22.52
C PRO A 162 1.12 -14.13 22.13
N HIS A 163 1.37 -14.96 23.13
CA HIS A 163 1.54 -16.39 22.97
C HIS A 163 0.57 -17.16 23.89
N PHE A 164 -0.09 -18.14 23.32
CA PHE A 164 -1.09 -18.98 23.99
C PHE A 164 -0.66 -20.45 23.87
N ASP A 165 -0.37 -21.09 24.99
CA ASP A 165 0.10 -22.48 25.02
C ASP A 165 -0.89 -23.45 24.37
N GLY A 166 -0.42 -24.24 23.41
CA GLY A 166 -1.24 -25.23 22.71
C GLY A 166 -2.26 -24.66 21.70
N ALA A 167 -2.32 -23.35 21.53
CA ALA A 167 -3.20 -22.72 20.57
C ALA A 167 -2.71 -22.94 19.13
N ARG A 168 -3.65 -22.84 18.18
CA ARG A 168 -3.35 -22.83 16.75
C ARG A 168 -2.43 -21.67 16.40
N THR A 169 -1.49 -21.90 15.50
CA THR A 169 -0.66 -20.84 14.90
C THR A 169 -1.15 -20.53 13.50
N ILE A 170 -1.32 -19.25 13.20
CA ILE A 170 -1.64 -18.71 11.87
C ILE A 170 -0.41 -17.96 11.36
N LYS A 171 0.04 -18.30 10.15
CA LYS A 171 1.18 -17.66 9.49
C LYS A 171 0.73 -16.48 8.67
N ILE A 172 1.21 -15.29 8.99
CA ILE A 172 0.85 -14.04 8.30
C ILE A 172 2.06 -13.50 7.54
N GLY A 173 1.88 -13.27 6.23
CA GLY A 173 2.89 -12.63 5.42
C GLY A 173 2.95 -11.12 5.67
N VAL A 174 4.15 -10.62 6.00
CA VAL A 174 4.45 -9.20 6.25
C VAL A 174 5.61 -8.75 5.38
N THR A 175 5.64 -7.49 4.98
CA THR A 175 6.71 -6.94 4.13
C THR A 175 7.82 -6.31 4.96
N GLY A 176 7.45 -5.58 5.99
CA GLY A 176 8.39 -4.91 6.91
C GLY A 176 9.01 -3.62 6.36
N ASP A 177 8.55 -3.15 5.20
CA ASP A 177 9.06 -1.94 4.55
C ASP A 177 7.98 -0.95 4.08
N LEU A 178 6.77 -1.04 4.65
CA LEU A 178 5.63 -0.15 4.35
C LEU A 178 5.21 0.66 5.59
N PRO A 179 6.08 1.55 6.13
CA PRO A 179 5.71 2.36 7.27
C PRO A 179 4.56 3.32 6.92
N PRO A 180 3.72 3.68 7.88
CA PRO A 180 3.66 3.19 9.26
C PRO A 180 2.82 1.90 9.42
N MET A 181 2.38 1.29 8.30
CA MET A 181 1.52 0.10 8.30
C MET A 181 2.28 -1.16 8.73
N ASP A 182 3.41 -1.44 8.09
CA ASP A 182 4.20 -2.65 8.22
C ASP A 182 5.69 -2.28 8.20
N PHE A 183 6.35 -2.37 9.33
CA PHE A 183 7.66 -1.78 9.57
C PHE A 183 8.56 -2.71 10.38
N VAL A 184 9.85 -2.67 10.14
CA VAL A 184 10.87 -3.29 11.00
C VAL A 184 11.57 -2.19 11.79
N ALA A 185 11.34 -2.16 13.10
CA ALA A 185 11.95 -1.19 14.00
C ALA A 185 13.48 -1.38 14.12
N ALA A 186 14.17 -0.37 14.63
CA ALA A 186 15.64 -0.38 14.76
C ALA A 186 16.20 -1.57 15.58
N ASN A 187 15.39 -2.19 16.44
CA ASN A 187 15.76 -3.40 17.20
C ASN A 187 15.53 -4.70 16.41
N GLY A 188 15.14 -4.63 15.13
CA GLY A 188 14.89 -5.77 14.25
C GLY A 188 13.53 -6.45 14.48
N LYS A 189 12.68 -5.93 15.35
CA LYS A 189 11.34 -6.48 15.58
C LYS A 189 10.31 -5.83 14.68
N ALA A 190 9.26 -6.58 14.37
CA ALA A 190 8.12 -6.07 13.61
C ALA A 190 7.35 -4.98 14.38
N ALA A 191 6.91 -3.96 13.68
CA ALA A 191 6.21 -2.81 14.22
C ALA A 191 5.17 -2.30 13.21
N GLY A 192 4.38 -1.31 13.59
CA GLY A 192 3.40 -0.65 12.76
C GLY A 192 1.98 -1.11 13.01
N PHE A 193 1.07 -0.45 12.32
CA PHE A 193 -0.37 -0.64 12.51
C PHE A 193 -0.82 -2.09 12.27
N ASN A 194 -0.29 -2.75 11.25
CA ASN A 194 -0.63 -4.14 10.95
C ASN A 194 -0.26 -5.08 12.11
N ILE A 195 0.86 -4.81 12.79
CA ILE A 195 1.29 -5.62 13.95
C ILE A 195 0.39 -5.37 15.15
N ALA A 196 -0.04 -4.13 15.37
CA ALA A 196 -1.01 -3.79 16.41
C ALA A 196 -2.38 -4.46 16.14
N LEU A 197 -2.84 -4.45 14.89
CA LEU A 197 -4.05 -5.15 14.46
C LEU A 197 -3.96 -6.66 14.74
N LEU A 198 -2.84 -7.29 14.36
CA LEU A 198 -2.61 -8.72 14.60
C LEU A 198 -2.52 -9.06 16.09
N THR A 199 -1.94 -8.18 16.90
CA THR A 199 -1.89 -8.32 18.36
C THR A 199 -3.30 -8.37 18.94
N GLU A 200 -4.18 -7.48 18.50
CA GLU A 200 -5.57 -7.45 18.94
C GLU A 200 -6.36 -8.67 18.44
N ILE A 201 -6.19 -9.07 17.18
CA ILE A 201 -6.77 -10.29 16.64
C ILE A 201 -6.36 -11.50 17.50
N ALA A 202 -5.06 -11.66 17.78
CA ALA A 202 -4.56 -12.77 18.58
C ALA A 202 -5.14 -12.78 20.00
N ASN A 203 -5.26 -11.61 20.64
CA ASN A 203 -5.87 -11.49 21.98
C ASN A 203 -7.34 -11.90 22.00
N ARG A 204 -8.12 -11.51 20.99
CA ARG A 204 -9.55 -11.84 20.90
C ARG A 204 -9.81 -13.31 20.61
N THR A 205 -9.00 -13.85 19.71
CA THR A 205 -9.25 -15.20 19.17
C THR A 205 -8.44 -16.29 19.85
N GLN A 206 -7.51 -15.93 20.72
CA GLN A 206 -6.59 -16.83 21.43
C GLN A 206 -5.78 -17.72 20.47
N VAL A 207 -5.40 -17.19 19.29
CA VAL A 207 -4.52 -17.85 18.34
C VAL A 207 -3.10 -17.28 18.42
N ASN A 208 -2.12 -18.09 18.09
CA ASN A 208 -0.75 -17.63 17.89
C ASN A 208 -0.58 -17.07 16.47
N ILE A 209 0.15 -15.99 16.33
CA ILE A 209 0.52 -15.41 15.04
C ILE A 209 2.01 -15.61 14.82
N GLU A 210 2.39 -16.22 13.69
CA GLU A 210 3.76 -16.30 13.18
C GLU A 210 3.91 -15.35 12.01
N LEU A 211 4.81 -14.38 12.13
CA LEU A 211 5.10 -13.44 11.03
C LEU A 211 6.12 -14.05 10.08
N VAL A 212 5.79 -14.06 8.81
CA VAL A 212 6.66 -14.56 7.72
C VAL A 212 6.99 -13.38 6.81
N GLN A 213 8.25 -12.94 6.82
CA GLN A 213 8.66 -11.86 5.94
C GLN A 213 8.64 -12.31 4.47
N ILE A 214 8.00 -11.51 3.63
CA ILE A 214 7.87 -11.72 2.19
C ILE A 214 7.98 -10.38 1.47
N GLU A 215 8.41 -10.39 0.21
CA GLU A 215 8.33 -9.20 -0.64
C GLU A 215 6.89 -8.94 -1.08
N THR A 216 6.57 -7.68 -1.37
CA THR A 216 5.24 -7.27 -1.81
C THR A 216 4.77 -8.08 -3.02
N GLY A 217 5.60 -8.24 -4.05
CA GLY A 217 5.27 -9.02 -5.26
C GLY A 217 5.25 -10.54 -5.07
N ALA A 218 5.54 -11.04 -3.88
CA ALA A 218 5.50 -12.47 -3.58
C ALA A 218 4.27 -12.90 -2.77
N ARG A 219 3.37 -11.98 -2.42
CA ARG A 219 2.23 -12.24 -1.52
C ARG A 219 1.29 -13.32 -2.04
N THR A 220 0.84 -13.21 -3.28
CA THR A 220 -0.04 -14.20 -3.93
C THR A 220 0.60 -15.57 -4.04
N MET A 221 1.89 -15.63 -4.37
CA MET A 221 2.63 -16.91 -4.44
C MET A 221 2.83 -17.53 -3.06
N ALA A 222 3.17 -16.73 -2.04
CA ALA A 222 3.34 -17.21 -0.68
C ALA A 222 2.04 -17.80 -0.12
N LEU A 223 0.90 -17.16 -0.44
CA LEU A 223 -0.43 -17.64 -0.05
C LEU A 223 -0.79 -18.93 -0.79
N SER A 224 -0.68 -18.95 -2.12
CA SER A 224 -1.07 -20.11 -2.95
C SER A 224 -0.20 -21.36 -2.69
N SER A 225 1.07 -21.18 -2.31
CA SER A 225 1.97 -22.28 -1.94
C SER A 225 1.78 -22.79 -0.50
N GLY A 226 0.94 -22.13 0.32
CA GLY A 226 0.76 -22.46 1.74
C GLY A 226 1.97 -22.06 2.61
N LYS A 227 2.86 -21.21 2.13
CA LYS A 227 3.95 -20.64 2.93
C LYS A 227 3.39 -19.76 4.05
N VAL A 228 2.28 -19.09 3.78
CA VAL A 228 1.50 -18.28 4.73
C VAL A 228 0.01 -18.63 4.62
N ASP A 229 -0.75 -18.38 5.67
CA ASP A 229 -2.19 -18.60 5.75
C ASP A 229 -2.97 -17.35 5.34
N ALA A 230 -2.40 -16.16 5.54
CA ALA A 230 -2.97 -14.89 5.12
C ALA A 230 -1.88 -13.87 4.79
N VAL A 231 -2.26 -12.86 4.01
CA VAL A 231 -1.42 -11.69 3.68
C VAL A 231 -2.24 -10.43 3.83
N PHE A 232 -1.58 -9.30 4.11
CA PHE A 232 -2.19 -7.99 3.98
C PHE A 232 -2.35 -7.63 2.52
N TRP A 233 -3.50 -7.09 2.17
CA TRP A 233 -3.86 -6.77 0.80
C TRP A 233 -4.56 -5.42 0.71
N ALA A 234 -4.04 -4.54 -0.12
CA ALA A 234 -4.75 -3.33 -0.46
C ALA A 234 -5.72 -3.64 -1.60
N VAL A 235 -7.00 -3.41 -1.37
CA VAL A 235 -8.01 -3.48 -2.42
C VAL A 235 -8.13 -2.09 -3.01
N ALA A 236 -7.75 -1.94 -4.25
CA ALA A 236 -8.01 -0.72 -4.98
C ALA A 236 -9.51 -0.60 -5.26
N MET A 237 -9.96 0.46 -5.14
CA MET A 237 -10.32 1.61 -5.92
C MET A 237 -11.61 1.39 -6.69
N THR A 238 -12.68 1.97 -6.17
CA THR A 238 -13.82 2.28 -7.03
C THR A 238 -13.46 3.56 -7.79
N CYS A 239 -13.16 3.49 -9.08
CA CYS A 239 -13.10 4.70 -9.91
C CYS A 239 -14.52 5.04 -10.35
N PRO A 240 -15.19 6.06 -9.77
CA PRO A 240 -16.57 6.38 -10.11
C PRO A 240 -16.73 6.86 -11.56
N VAL A 241 -15.63 7.32 -12.15
CA VAL A 241 -15.61 7.88 -13.51
C VAL A 241 -15.37 6.79 -14.56
N CYS A 242 -14.59 5.75 -14.19
CA CYS A 242 -14.29 4.64 -15.09
C CYS A 242 -15.31 3.50 -14.96
N ASN A 243 -16.24 3.59 -14.04
CA ASN A 243 -17.21 2.53 -13.70
C ASN A 243 -16.54 1.18 -13.33
N ILE A 244 -15.33 1.25 -12.78
CA ILE A 244 -14.55 0.08 -12.38
C ILE A 244 -14.82 -0.19 -10.92
N ASN A 245 -15.41 -1.33 -10.60
CA ASN A 245 -15.40 -1.95 -9.30
C ASN A 245 -14.13 -2.81 -9.21
N ALA A 246 -13.04 -2.20 -8.84
CA ALA A 246 -11.75 -2.88 -8.74
C ALA A 246 -11.60 -3.64 -7.42
N THR A 247 -12.57 -4.42 -7.04
CA THR A 247 -12.34 -5.58 -6.20
C THR A 247 -11.82 -6.69 -7.11
N GLU A 248 -10.63 -6.54 -7.65
CA GLU A 248 -9.96 -7.67 -8.28
C GLU A 248 -9.65 -8.69 -7.19
N LYS A 249 -10.61 -9.56 -7.00
CA LYS A 249 -10.46 -10.75 -6.19
C LYS A 249 -9.50 -11.67 -6.94
N VAL A 250 -8.36 -11.97 -6.34
CA VAL A 250 -7.49 -13.03 -6.83
C VAL A 250 -8.29 -14.34 -6.80
N GLU A 251 -8.35 -15.06 -7.92
CA GLU A 251 -9.10 -16.32 -8.02
C GLU A 251 -8.65 -17.30 -6.93
N GLY A 252 -9.61 -18.00 -6.30
CA GLY A 252 -9.32 -18.92 -5.21
C GLY A 252 -9.02 -18.27 -3.86
N THR A 253 -9.32 -16.96 -3.70
CA THR A 253 -9.08 -16.24 -2.43
C THR A 253 -10.35 -15.63 -1.84
N LEU A 254 -10.28 -15.31 -0.55
CA LEU A 254 -11.26 -14.52 0.19
C LEU A 254 -10.58 -13.26 0.73
N LEU A 255 -11.31 -12.15 0.71
CA LEU A 255 -10.91 -10.90 1.35
C LEU A 255 -11.78 -10.66 2.57
N THR A 256 -11.15 -10.34 3.71
CA THR A 256 -11.88 -9.90 4.91
C THR A 256 -12.60 -8.57 4.63
N GLU A 257 -13.48 -8.15 5.54
CA GLU A 257 -13.86 -6.76 5.57
C GLU A 257 -12.63 -5.86 5.62
N SER A 258 -12.73 -4.71 4.97
CA SER A 258 -11.68 -3.70 5.05
C SER A 258 -11.53 -3.23 6.50
N TYR A 259 -10.30 -3.23 7.00
CA TYR A 259 -9.97 -2.73 8.33
C TYR A 259 -9.45 -1.28 8.31
N PHE A 260 -9.12 -0.77 7.13
CA PHE A 260 -8.68 0.62 6.95
C PHE A 260 -9.04 1.10 5.55
N SER A 261 -9.38 2.37 5.43
CA SER A 261 -9.52 3.05 4.15
C SER A 261 -8.64 4.29 4.13
N ASP A 262 -7.97 4.48 3.01
CA ASP A 262 -7.04 5.55 2.77
C ASP A 262 -7.28 6.16 1.39
N TYR A 263 -6.54 7.20 1.05
CA TYR A 263 -6.50 7.76 -0.29
C TYR A 263 -5.31 7.20 -1.09
N SER A 264 -5.38 7.24 -2.41
CA SER A 264 -4.23 7.00 -3.26
C SER A 264 -3.33 8.25 -3.24
N ALA A 265 -2.03 8.06 -3.25
CA ALA A 265 -1.08 9.17 -3.21
C ALA A 265 0.03 9.00 -4.23
N PHE A 266 0.53 10.13 -4.73
CA PHE A 266 1.63 10.20 -5.69
C PHE A 266 2.77 10.98 -5.07
N ILE A 267 3.90 10.32 -4.86
CA ILE A 267 5.13 10.92 -4.36
C ILE A 267 5.99 11.34 -5.53
N LYS A 268 6.59 12.52 -5.44
CA LYS A 268 7.55 13.06 -6.41
C LYS A 268 8.67 13.82 -5.71
N LEU A 269 9.79 14.00 -6.39
CA LEU A 269 10.81 14.93 -5.93
C LEU A 269 10.26 16.36 -5.93
N LYS A 270 10.62 17.12 -4.89
CA LYS A 270 10.40 18.57 -4.92
C LYS A 270 11.29 19.17 -6.01
N SER A 271 10.70 20.00 -6.86
CA SER A 271 11.49 20.80 -7.79
C SER A 271 12.26 21.84 -6.99
N ASP A 272 13.57 21.93 -7.19
CA ASP A 272 14.34 23.07 -6.73
C ASP A 272 13.73 24.35 -7.32
N LYS A 273 13.35 25.28 -6.43
CA LYS A 273 12.80 26.58 -6.85
C LYS A 273 13.89 27.48 -7.40
#